data_c24360f9868cd6588fd60388453ec65b
#
_entry.id   c24360f9868cd6588fd60388453ec65b
#
_cell.length_a   1.000
_cell.length_b   1.000
_cell.length_c   1.000
_cell.angle_alpha   90.00
_cell.angle_beta   90.00
_cell.angle_gamma   90.00
#
_symmetry.space_group_name_H-M   'P 1'
#
loop_
_entity.id
_entity.type
_entity.pdbx_description
1 polymer ?
#
loop_
_entity_poly.entity_id
_entity_poly.type
_entity_poly.pdbx_seq_one_letter_code
_entity_poly.pdbx_strand_id
1 'polypeptide(L)'
;MGLIKAAMGAASGMMGDQWKEYFYCDALPAEVLAVKGQKRTNGRSANRHGSENVISDGSVIAVADGQCVLIVEQGKVVDLCAEPGEYTYSTGTQPSLLSGGLKDIDSVFAELGKRFSFGGQAGSDQRIYYINTRELTGNKYGTPNPVPFRVVDQRAGIDIDIGIRCFGDYSYRVVNPILFYTNVCGNVENAYTRDALDGQLKTELMTALQPAFARISEQGIRYSALPGHTAELAEALNQELSAKWSRLRGIEIVSLGVSGVKASEEDEQMIKELQRSAAFMDPTRAAAHLVGAQASAMQAAASNTAAGPAMAFMGMNQAAAAGGVNARDLYQMGGQQTAAQPQAAPAAGWTCSCGHTGNTGKFCAECGKPRPEAPAVWVCSCGAKNSGKFCSECGRPRPAARCANCGFVPADPANPPKFCPECGKPFGA
;
A
#
# COMPACT_ATOMS: atom_id res chain seq x y z
N MET A 1 22.63 -66.40 22.50
CA MET A 1 22.71 -65.14 23.28
C MET A 1 22.20 -63.92 22.53
N GLY A 2 21.94 -63.97 21.20
CA GLY A 2 21.43 -62.82 20.41
C GLY A 2 19.95 -62.50 20.63
N LEU A 3 19.06 -63.50 20.73
CA LEU A 3 17.62 -63.31 20.88
C LEU A 3 17.22 -62.65 22.21
N ILE A 4 17.89 -62.98 23.30
CA ILE A 4 17.63 -62.38 24.63
C ILE A 4 18.12 -60.95 24.65
N LYS A 5 19.25 -60.62 24.04
CA LYS A 5 19.71 -59.24 23.91
C LYS A 5 18.78 -58.42 23.00
N ALA A 6 18.26 -58.97 21.92
CA ALA A 6 17.29 -58.32 21.03
C ALA A 6 15.94 -58.10 21.74
N ALA A 7 15.44 -59.10 22.51
CA ALA A 7 14.21 -58.96 23.28
C ALA A 7 14.37 -57.95 24.44
N MET A 8 15.49 -57.94 25.14
CA MET A 8 15.76 -56.91 26.16
C MET A 8 15.96 -55.53 25.58
N GLY A 9 16.58 -55.43 24.40
CA GLY A 9 16.69 -54.16 23.68
C GLY A 9 15.33 -53.61 23.21
N ALA A 10 14.49 -54.49 22.68
CA ALA A 10 13.13 -54.10 22.28
C ALA A 10 12.25 -53.73 23.49
N ALA A 11 12.33 -54.47 24.58
CA ALA A 11 11.59 -54.14 25.81
C ALA A 11 12.06 -52.82 26.45
N SER A 12 13.37 -52.55 26.45
CA SER A 12 13.92 -51.31 26.98
C SER A 12 13.57 -50.10 26.08
N GLY A 13 13.51 -50.30 24.76
CA GLY A 13 13.05 -49.28 23.82
C GLY A 13 11.57 -48.95 24.01
N MET A 14 10.71 -49.97 24.10
CA MET A 14 9.26 -49.78 24.37
C MET A 14 8.99 -49.09 25.73
N MET A 15 9.75 -49.44 26.78
CA MET A 15 9.66 -48.74 28.08
C MET A 15 10.21 -47.32 27.99
N GLY A 16 11.23 -47.07 27.20
CA GLY A 16 11.79 -45.75 26.96
C GLY A 16 10.81 -44.82 26.26
N ASP A 17 10.06 -45.34 25.28
CA ASP A 17 9.08 -44.56 24.52
C ASP A 17 7.82 -44.24 25.31
N GLN A 18 7.61 -44.82 26.51
CA GLN A 18 6.51 -44.52 27.43
C GLN A 18 6.87 -43.47 28.50
N TRP A 19 8.12 -43.01 28.55
CA TRP A 19 8.53 -41.99 29.51
C TRP A 19 8.11 -40.59 29.06
N LYS A 20 7.49 -39.83 29.99
CA LYS A 20 7.16 -38.41 29.76
C LYS A 20 8.45 -37.63 29.56
N GLU A 21 8.53 -36.97 28.46
CA GLU A 21 9.68 -36.19 28.04
C GLU A 21 9.33 -34.67 28.14
N TYR A 22 10.37 -33.85 28.19
CA TYR A 22 10.22 -32.41 28.14
C TYR A 22 10.94 -31.88 26.89
N PHE A 23 10.15 -31.31 25.98
CA PHE A 23 10.65 -30.70 24.74
C PHE A 23 10.73 -29.21 24.90
N TYR A 24 11.79 -28.62 24.45
CA TYR A 24 12.01 -27.19 24.50
C TYR A 24 12.89 -26.72 23.35
N CYS A 25 12.92 -25.44 23.15
CA CYS A 25 13.90 -24.75 22.32
C CYS A 25 14.46 -23.59 23.11
N ASP A 26 15.78 -23.42 23.08
CA ASP A 26 16.40 -22.20 23.58
C ASP A 26 15.94 -20.99 22.76
N ALA A 27 16.23 -19.77 23.24
CA ALA A 27 15.90 -18.56 22.52
C ALA A 27 16.47 -18.61 21.10
N LEU A 28 15.61 -18.54 20.10
CA LEU A 28 16.02 -18.52 18.70
C LEU A 28 16.72 -17.20 18.38
N PRO A 29 17.98 -17.21 17.95
CA PRO A 29 18.61 -16.00 17.46
C PRO A 29 17.96 -15.54 16.14
N ALA A 30 18.20 -14.29 15.73
CA ALA A 30 17.60 -13.73 14.53
C ALA A 30 18.03 -14.45 13.23
N GLU A 31 19.15 -15.16 13.28
CA GLU A 31 19.70 -15.93 12.15
C GLU A 31 18.98 -17.26 11.92
N VAL A 32 18.23 -17.76 12.91
CA VAL A 32 17.57 -19.05 12.85
C VAL A 32 16.07 -18.87 12.66
N LEU A 33 15.54 -19.44 11.59
CA LEU A 33 14.12 -19.40 11.23
C LEU A 33 13.34 -20.63 11.74
N ALA A 34 13.97 -21.79 11.71
CA ALA A 34 13.37 -23.02 12.21
C ALA A 34 14.43 -23.93 12.82
N VAL A 35 14.06 -24.67 13.85
CA VAL A 35 14.94 -25.65 14.51
C VAL A 35 14.12 -26.84 14.98
N LYS A 36 14.76 -28.03 14.97
CA LYS A 36 14.18 -29.21 15.60
C LYS A 36 14.18 -29.05 17.13
N GLY A 37 13.07 -29.36 17.77
CA GLY A 37 12.92 -29.33 19.23
C GLY A 37 13.89 -30.29 19.92
N GLN A 38 14.42 -29.87 21.05
CA GLN A 38 15.35 -30.64 21.86
C GLN A 38 14.63 -31.31 23.01
N LYS A 39 15.05 -32.57 23.31
CA LYS A 39 14.61 -33.26 24.52
C LYS A 39 15.51 -32.85 25.67
N ARG A 40 14.91 -32.57 26.84
CA ARG A 40 15.66 -32.27 28.05
C ARG A 40 16.29 -33.56 28.59
N THR A 41 17.61 -33.68 28.45
CA THR A 41 18.37 -34.89 28.84
C THR A 41 19.14 -34.73 30.18
N ASN A 42 18.89 -33.63 30.91
CA ASN A 42 19.63 -33.35 32.14
C ASN A 42 18.94 -33.94 33.39
N GLY A 43 19.68 -34.66 34.18
CA GLY A 43 19.27 -35.18 35.48
C GLY A 43 18.86 -36.65 35.53
N ARG A 44 18.22 -37.03 36.65
CA ARG A 44 17.87 -38.41 36.96
C ARG A 44 16.74 -39.01 36.12
N SER A 45 16.04 -38.18 35.36
CA SER A 45 14.87 -38.56 34.54
C SER A 45 15.14 -38.53 33.04
N ALA A 46 16.40 -38.51 32.60
CA ALA A 46 16.72 -38.52 31.18
C ALA A 46 16.43 -39.86 30.55
N ASN A 47 15.47 -39.91 29.65
CA ASN A 47 15.21 -41.09 28.82
C ASN A 47 16.29 -41.17 27.71
N ARG A 48 17.31 -42.03 27.94
CA ARG A 48 18.41 -42.24 27.01
C ARG A 48 18.17 -43.39 26.02
N HIS A 49 17.03 -44.08 26.17
CA HIS A 49 16.70 -45.29 25.41
C HIS A 49 15.48 -45.09 24.49
N GLY A 50 14.74 -43.96 24.64
CA GLY A 50 13.62 -43.62 23.78
C GLY A 50 14.10 -43.22 22.38
N SER A 51 13.28 -43.53 21.39
CA SER A 51 13.52 -43.11 20.00
C SER A 51 13.50 -41.58 19.89
N GLU A 52 14.41 -41.01 19.12
CA GLU A 52 14.48 -39.55 18.95
C GLU A 52 13.23 -38.96 18.33
N ASN A 53 12.55 -39.73 17.49
CA ASN A 53 11.38 -39.29 16.71
C ASN A 53 10.07 -39.90 17.23
N VAL A 54 9.93 -40.05 18.54
CA VAL A 54 8.68 -40.47 19.21
C VAL A 54 8.42 -39.51 20.34
N ILE A 55 7.18 -39.01 20.40
CA ILE A 55 6.69 -38.16 21.48
C ILE A 55 5.76 -39.01 22.35
N SER A 56 6.19 -39.29 23.59
CA SER A 56 5.42 -40.09 24.53
C SER A 56 4.15 -39.30 24.99
N ASP A 57 3.07 -40.03 25.20
CA ASP A 57 1.84 -39.46 25.74
C ASP A 57 2.09 -38.84 27.14
N GLY A 58 1.56 -37.61 27.34
CA GLY A 58 1.78 -36.86 28.56
C GLY A 58 3.15 -36.14 28.62
N SER A 59 3.93 -36.12 27.53
CA SER A 59 5.15 -35.32 27.42
C SER A 59 4.80 -33.82 27.42
N VAL A 60 5.72 -33.01 27.95
CA VAL A 60 5.55 -31.56 28.05
C VAL A 60 6.28 -30.87 26.90
N ILE A 61 5.63 -29.92 26.28
CA ILE A 61 6.19 -29.09 25.22
C ILE A 61 6.17 -27.64 25.69
N ALA A 62 7.34 -27.04 25.84
CA ALA A 62 7.47 -25.63 26.23
C ALA A 62 7.56 -24.73 24.98
N VAL A 63 6.77 -23.68 24.96
CA VAL A 63 6.77 -22.65 23.90
C VAL A 63 7.15 -21.32 24.52
N ALA A 64 8.17 -20.66 24.00
CA ALA A 64 8.59 -19.36 24.46
C ALA A 64 7.99 -18.24 23.57
N ASP A 65 8.01 -17.01 24.08
CA ASP A 65 7.59 -15.84 23.31
C ASP A 65 8.34 -15.73 21.98
N GLY A 66 7.61 -15.45 20.91
CA GLY A 66 8.16 -15.31 19.55
C GLY A 66 8.56 -16.63 18.90
N GLN A 67 8.08 -17.75 19.43
CA GLN A 67 8.21 -19.07 18.86
C GLN A 67 6.84 -19.66 18.54
N CYS A 68 6.77 -20.45 17.47
CA CYS A 68 5.64 -21.31 17.18
C CYS A 68 6.13 -22.77 17.10
N VAL A 69 5.48 -23.64 17.81
CA VAL A 69 5.75 -25.08 17.79
C VAL A 69 4.88 -25.74 16.73
N LEU A 70 5.47 -26.62 15.94
CA LEU A 70 4.80 -27.53 15.04
C LEU A 70 5.06 -28.96 15.47
N ILE A 71 4.01 -29.77 15.57
CA ILE A 71 4.11 -31.23 15.74
C ILE A 71 3.90 -31.85 14.37
N VAL A 72 4.88 -32.62 13.93
CA VAL A 72 4.90 -33.27 12.63
C VAL A 72 4.87 -34.76 12.81
N GLU A 73 3.92 -35.45 12.23
CA GLU A 73 3.78 -36.89 12.21
C GLU A 73 3.87 -37.40 10.78
N GLN A 74 4.79 -38.33 10.52
CA GLN A 74 5.02 -38.87 9.18
C GLN A 74 5.18 -37.79 8.08
N GLY A 75 5.88 -36.70 8.41
CA GLY A 75 6.10 -35.56 7.49
C GLY A 75 4.92 -34.59 7.35
N LYS A 76 3.87 -34.76 8.15
CA LYS A 76 2.67 -33.95 8.12
C LYS A 76 2.54 -33.14 9.40
N VAL A 77 2.23 -31.85 9.30
CA VAL A 77 1.88 -31.04 10.47
C VAL A 77 0.53 -31.51 11.01
N VAL A 78 0.51 -32.00 12.24
CA VAL A 78 -0.70 -32.50 12.91
C VAL A 78 -1.20 -31.57 13.99
N ASP A 79 -0.30 -30.76 14.59
CA ASP A 79 -0.68 -29.76 15.59
C ASP A 79 0.24 -28.55 15.56
N LEU A 80 -0.23 -27.43 16.09
CA LEU A 80 0.48 -26.15 16.13
C LEU A 80 0.13 -25.41 17.43
N CYS A 81 1.16 -24.81 18.06
CA CYS A 81 0.99 -23.91 19.19
C CYS A 81 1.90 -22.68 19.04
N ALA A 82 1.29 -21.48 19.09
CA ALA A 82 2.01 -20.21 19.05
C ALA A 82 1.87 -19.40 20.36
N GLU A 83 1.10 -19.89 21.33
CA GLU A 83 0.96 -19.24 22.63
C GLU A 83 2.10 -19.67 23.56
N PRO A 84 2.76 -18.72 24.24
CA PRO A 84 3.79 -19.07 25.22
C PRO A 84 3.21 -19.86 26.39
N GLY A 85 3.93 -20.90 26.80
CA GLY A 85 3.51 -21.76 27.92
C GLY A 85 4.06 -23.17 27.86
N GLU A 86 3.63 -24.01 28.80
CA GLU A 86 3.94 -25.44 28.85
C GLU A 86 2.65 -26.24 28.56
N TYR A 87 2.73 -27.10 27.57
CA TYR A 87 1.60 -27.87 27.07
C TYR A 87 1.88 -29.37 27.19
N THR A 88 0.86 -30.11 27.58
CA THR A 88 0.96 -31.57 27.68
C THR A 88 0.47 -32.21 26.39
N TYR A 89 1.33 -32.96 25.73
CA TYR A 89 0.99 -33.73 24.54
C TYR A 89 0.10 -34.93 24.92
N SER A 90 -1.01 -35.11 24.22
CA SER A 90 -1.92 -36.24 24.41
C SER A 90 -2.28 -36.88 23.06
N THR A 91 -2.00 -38.17 22.94
CA THR A 91 -2.29 -38.97 21.74
C THR A 91 -3.77 -39.34 21.58
N GLY A 92 -4.59 -39.16 22.61
CA GLY A 92 -5.97 -39.65 22.67
C GLY A 92 -7.05 -38.60 22.39
N THR A 93 -6.70 -37.36 22.20
CA THR A 93 -7.65 -36.26 21.96
C THR A 93 -7.58 -35.78 20.53
N GLN A 94 -8.75 -35.36 20.00
CA GLN A 94 -8.80 -34.56 18.78
C GLN A 94 -7.77 -33.43 18.86
N PRO A 95 -7.12 -33.04 17.73
CA PRO A 95 -6.13 -31.99 17.77
C PRO A 95 -6.66 -30.83 18.59
N SER A 96 -6.04 -30.60 19.72
CA SER A 96 -6.36 -29.46 20.56
C SER A 96 -5.86 -28.25 19.82
N LEU A 97 -6.77 -27.61 19.10
CA LEU A 97 -6.58 -26.32 18.48
C LEU A 97 -6.20 -25.34 19.59
N LEU A 98 -4.92 -25.27 19.89
CA LEU A 98 -4.33 -24.20 20.69
C LEU A 98 -4.20 -22.97 19.77
N SER A 99 -5.33 -22.63 19.12
CA SER A 99 -5.47 -21.48 18.24
C SER A 99 -5.65 -20.22 19.05
N GLY A 100 -4.56 -19.75 19.64
CA GLY A 100 -4.47 -18.39 20.15
C GLY A 100 -3.67 -17.53 19.19
N GLY A 101 -4.33 -16.64 18.47
CA GLY A 101 -3.69 -15.44 17.94
C GLY A 101 -3.32 -15.34 16.46
N LEU A 102 -3.47 -16.37 15.64
CA LEU A 102 -3.24 -16.27 14.20
C LEU A 102 -4.57 -16.42 13.45
N LYS A 103 -5.15 -15.33 13.02
CA LYS A 103 -6.55 -15.20 12.55
C LYS A 103 -6.95 -16.01 11.31
N ASP A 104 -6.03 -16.63 10.58
CA ASP A 104 -6.34 -17.33 9.33
C ASP A 104 -5.88 -18.80 9.27
N ILE A 105 -5.34 -19.35 10.37
CA ILE A 105 -4.80 -20.71 10.37
C ILE A 105 -5.91 -21.76 10.40
N ASP A 106 -7.07 -21.45 10.95
CA ASP A 106 -8.22 -22.37 11.00
C ASP A 106 -8.69 -22.83 9.62
N SER A 107 -8.57 -21.98 8.60
CA SER A 107 -8.91 -22.33 7.21
C SER A 107 -7.93 -23.34 6.61
N VAL A 108 -6.64 -23.23 6.96
CA VAL A 108 -5.58 -24.11 6.46
C VAL A 108 -5.66 -25.49 7.13
N PHE A 109 -5.97 -25.55 8.44
CA PHE A 109 -6.22 -26.81 9.14
C PHE A 109 -7.49 -27.51 8.65
N ALA A 110 -8.57 -26.78 8.35
CA ALA A 110 -9.78 -27.34 7.77
C ALA A 110 -9.53 -27.96 6.39
N GLU A 111 -8.60 -27.43 5.62
CA GLU A 111 -8.23 -27.94 4.30
C GLU A 111 -7.27 -29.14 4.38
N LEU A 112 -6.33 -29.14 5.33
CA LEU A 112 -5.45 -30.25 5.62
C LEU A 112 -6.18 -31.45 6.25
N GLY A 113 -7.13 -31.22 7.16
CA GLY A 113 -7.89 -32.26 7.82
C GLY A 113 -8.84 -33.03 6.91
N LYS A 114 -9.29 -32.43 5.80
CA LYS A 114 -10.19 -33.10 4.83
C LYS A 114 -9.51 -34.10 3.91
N ARG A 115 -8.19 -34.14 3.86
CA ARG A 115 -7.49 -34.92 2.84
C ARG A 115 -7.07 -36.34 3.25
N PHE A 116 -6.89 -36.64 4.55
CA PHE A 116 -6.39 -38.00 4.92
C PHE A 116 -6.78 -38.38 6.37
N SER A 117 -7.54 -39.45 6.53
CA SER A 117 -7.62 -40.22 7.75
C SER A 117 -6.68 -41.42 7.62
N PHE A 118 -5.53 -41.38 8.27
CA PHE A 118 -4.69 -42.54 8.46
C PHE A 118 -4.73 -43.00 9.92
N GLY A 119 -5.03 -44.27 10.15
CA GLY A 119 -4.98 -44.87 11.47
C GLY A 119 -3.51 -44.88 11.98
N GLY A 120 -3.30 -44.25 13.14
CA GLY A 120 -2.00 -44.29 13.78
C GLY A 120 -1.59 -45.70 14.16
N GLN A 121 -0.41 -46.14 13.70
CA GLN A 121 0.26 -47.33 14.21
C GLN A 121 1.38 -46.92 15.16
N ALA A 122 1.56 -47.67 16.23
CA ALA A 122 2.68 -47.50 17.16
C ALA A 122 4.01 -47.53 16.39
N GLY A 123 4.78 -46.42 16.45
CA GLY A 123 6.06 -46.28 15.73
C GLY A 123 6.07 -45.24 14.62
N SER A 124 5.04 -44.36 14.55
CA SER A 124 5.06 -43.23 13.62
C SER A 124 6.20 -42.24 13.94
N ASP A 125 6.90 -41.77 12.91
CA ASP A 125 7.93 -40.74 13.04
C ASP A 125 7.26 -39.39 13.45
N GLN A 126 7.49 -38.98 14.68
CA GLN A 126 6.96 -37.76 15.27
C GLN A 126 8.09 -36.79 15.58
N ARG A 127 7.97 -35.55 15.11
CA ARG A 127 9.00 -34.53 15.29
C ARG A 127 8.38 -33.24 15.78
N ILE A 128 9.12 -32.47 16.54
CA ILE A 128 8.77 -31.15 17.00
C ILE A 128 9.69 -30.14 16.32
N TYR A 129 9.10 -29.11 15.74
CA TYR A 129 9.83 -27.98 15.16
C TYR A 129 9.41 -26.70 15.82
N TYR A 130 10.36 -25.81 16.05
CA TYR A 130 10.16 -24.46 16.54
C TYR A 130 10.44 -23.48 15.41
N ILE A 131 9.47 -22.65 15.09
CA ILE A 131 9.55 -21.63 14.06
C ILE A 131 9.68 -20.27 14.73
N ASN A 132 10.60 -19.45 14.26
CA ASN A 132 10.77 -18.07 14.71
C ASN A 132 9.67 -17.19 14.11
N THR A 133 8.79 -16.65 14.96
CA THR A 133 7.68 -15.77 14.55
C THR A 133 7.95 -14.30 14.87
N ARG A 134 9.13 -13.99 15.41
CA ARG A 134 9.54 -12.62 15.69
C ARG A 134 9.82 -11.86 14.40
N GLU A 135 9.85 -10.56 14.53
CA GLU A 135 10.33 -9.70 13.46
C GLU A 135 11.82 -9.87 13.22
N LEU A 136 12.19 -10.16 11.99
CA LEU A 136 13.56 -10.39 11.55
C LEU A 136 14.08 -9.13 10.86
N THR A 137 14.81 -8.32 11.61
CA THR A 137 15.32 -7.03 11.19
C THR A 137 16.68 -7.10 10.50
N GLY A 138 17.15 -5.97 9.95
CA GLY A 138 18.50 -5.82 9.42
C GLY A 138 18.71 -6.42 8.03
N ASN A 139 17.65 -6.67 7.27
CA ASN A 139 17.78 -7.17 5.89
C ASN A 139 18.02 -6.00 4.94
N LYS A 140 19.26 -5.89 4.47
CA LYS A 140 19.65 -4.78 3.58
C LYS A 140 19.26 -5.05 2.14
N TYR A 141 18.69 -4.04 1.50
CA TYR A 141 18.43 -4.05 0.07
C TYR A 141 19.02 -2.81 -0.61
N GLY A 142 19.21 -2.90 -1.91
CA GLY A 142 19.66 -1.77 -2.72
C GLY A 142 19.58 -2.14 -4.19
N THR A 143 19.14 -1.19 -5.01
CA THR A 143 18.95 -1.38 -6.45
C THR A 143 20.28 -1.21 -7.19
N PRO A 144 20.90 -2.28 -7.70
CA PRO A 144 22.15 -2.16 -8.46
C PRO A 144 21.92 -1.39 -9.78
N ASN A 145 20.78 -1.61 -10.40
CA ASN A 145 20.34 -0.89 -11.59
C ASN A 145 19.23 0.09 -11.24
N PRO A 146 19.10 1.22 -11.94
CA PRO A 146 17.98 2.13 -11.77
C PRO A 146 16.64 1.41 -12.02
N VAL A 147 15.67 1.68 -11.16
CA VAL A 147 14.29 1.20 -11.32
C VAL A 147 13.46 2.33 -11.90
N PRO A 148 12.65 2.09 -12.94
CA PRO A 148 11.77 3.10 -13.49
C PRO A 148 10.79 3.65 -12.44
N PHE A 149 10.67 4.97 -12.40
CA PHE A 149 9.72 5.69 -11.55
C PHE A 149 9.07 6.80 -12.37
N ARG A 150 7.75 6.78 -12.47
CA ARG A 150 7.01 7.81 -13.19
C ARG A 150 6.87 9.05 -12.32
N VAL A 151 7.32 10.18 -12.83
CA VAL A 151 7.17 11.51 -12.18
C VAL A 151 6.02 12.23 -12.84
N VAL A 152 4.95 12.47 -12.06
CA VAL A 152 3.79 13.23 -12.51
C VAL A 152 3.70 14.52 -11.69
N ASP A 153 3.74 15.66 -12.36
CA ASP A 153 3.40 16.96 -11.76
C ASP A 153 2.36 17.66 -12.62
N GLN A 154 1.09 17.50 -12.24
CA GLN A 154 -0.04 18.08 -12.99
C GLN A 154 0.02 19.60 -13.09
N ARG A 155 0.65 20.30 -12.12
CA ARG A 155 0.78 21.76 -12.13
C ARG A 155 1.83 22.23 -13.12
N ALA A 156 2.87 21.42 -13.29
CA ALA A 156 3.96 21.71 -14.21
C ALA A 156 3.74 21.07 -15.60
N GLY A 157 2.68 20.24 -15.76
CA GLY A 157 2.46 19.45 -16.99
C GLY A 157 3.57 18.43 -17.26
N ILE A 158 4.24 17.94 -16.21
CA ILE A 158 5.33 16.98 -16.32
C ILE A 158 4.74 15.58 -16.14
N ASP A 159 5.06 14.70 -17.10
CA ASP A 159 4.76 13.27 -17.05
C ASP A 159 5.92 12.55 -17.77
N ILE A 160 6.89 12.08 -16.97
CA ILE A 160 8.12 11.45 -17.47
C ILE A 160 8.50 10.26 -16.59
N ASP A 161 9.18 9.30 -17.20
CA ASP A 161 9.82 8.20 -16.48
C ASP A 161 11.29 8.53 -16.23
N ILE A 162 11.74 8.30 -15.01
CA ILE A 162 13.12 8.45 -14.57
C ILE A 162 13.65 7.17 -13.97
N GLY A 163 14.95 6.99 -13.97
CA GLY A 163 15.62 5.88 -13.32
C GLY A 163 16.03 6.23 -11.89
N ILE A 164 15.42 5.60 -10.87
CA ILE A 164 15.82 5.83 -9.48
C ILE A 164 16.62 4.65 -8.92
N ARG A 165 17.60 4.95 -8.10
CA ARG A 165 18.28 3.98 -7.23
C ARG A 165 17.88 4.23 -5.80
N CYS A 166 17.52 3.18 -5.09
CA CYS A 166 17.21 3.24 -3.69
C CYS A 166 17.92 2.14 -2.91
N PHE A 167 18.14 2.40 -1.64
CA PHE A 167 18.68 1.43 -0.69
C PHE A 167 18.12 1.67 0.69
N GLY A 168 18.12 0.62 1.49
CA GLY A 168 17.59 0.67 2.85
C GLY A 168 17.56 -0.70 3.48
N ASP A 169 16.73 -0.84 4.49
CA ASP A 169 16.55 -2.06 5.24
C ASP A 169 15.07 -2.45 5.24
N TYR A 170 14.80 -3.74 5.31
CA TYR A 170 13.45 -4.24 5.52
C TYR A 170 13.45 -5.27 6.64
N SER A 171 12.30 -5.44 7.26
CA SER A 171 12.05 -6.52 8.18
C SER A 171 10.92 -7.40 7.68
N TYR A 172 10.98 -8.66 8.01
CA TYR A 172 9.94 -9.63 7.71
C TYR A 172 9.68 -10.54 8.90
N ARG A 173 8.56 -11.22 8.89
CA ARG A 173 8.23 -12.26 9.87
C ARG A 173 7.53 -13.43 9.21
N VAL A 174 7.57 -14.58 9.88
CA VAL A 174 6.75 -15.73 9.53
C VAL A 174 5.37 -15.54 10.15
N VAL A 175 4.35 -15.39 9.31
CA VAL A 175 2.94 -15.21 9.71
C VAL A 175 2.14 -16.49 9.63
N ASN A 176 2.58 -17.43 8.78
CA ASN A 176 1.98 -18.75 8.68
C ASN A 176 3.08 -19.84 8.79
N PRO A 177 3.34 -20.33 10.00
CA PRO A 177 4.37 -21.36 10.24
C PRO A 177 4.15 -22.66 9.49
N ILE A 178 2.90 -23.03 9.19
CA ILE A 178 2.59 -24.27 8.45
C ILE A 178 3.06 -24.16 7.00
N LEU A 179 2.71 -23.04 6.32
CA LEU A 179 3.17 -22.80 4.96
C LEU A 179 4.69 -22.70 4.91
N PHE A 180 5.29 -22.04 5.91
CA PHE A 180 6.74 -21.92 6.01
C PHE A 180 7.41 -23.29 6.15
N TYR A 181 6.88 -24.14 7.03
CA TYR A 181 7.38 -25.49 7.18
C TYR A 181 7.22 -26.31 5.90
N THR A 182 6.00 -26.33 5.33
CA THR A 182 5.68 -27.18 4.19
C THR A 182 6.42 -26.81 2.92
N ASN A 183 6.60 -25.50 2.67
CA ASN A 183 7.09 -25.00 1.37
C ASN A 183 8.52 -24.46 1.43
N VAL A 184 9.09 -24.26 2.64
CA VAL A 184 10.41 -23.63 2.78
C VAL A 184 11.39 -24.52 3.50
N CYS A 185 11.21 -24.77 4.80
CA CYS A 185 12.23 -25.47 5.59
C CYS A 185 12.07 -26.99 5.61
N GLY A 186 10.85 -27.52 5.55
CA GLY A 186 10.61 -28.96 5.60
C GLY A 186 11.23 -29.63 6.84
N ASN A 187 11.66 -30.89 6.69
CA ASN A 187 12.32 -31.67 7.74
C ASN A 187 13.77 -31.22 7.91
N VAL A 188 14.01 -30.23 8.77
CA VAL A 188 15.35 -29.76 9.12
C VAL A 188 15.97 -30.73 10.13
N GLU A 189 17.22 -31.11 9.96
CA GLU A 189 17.92 -31.95 10.95
C GLU A 189 18.33 -31.16 12.18
N ASN A 190 18.91 -29.98 12.00
CA ASN A 190 19.40 -29.12 13.08
C ASN A 190 18.65 -27.78 13.08
N ALA A 191 19.04 -26.88 12.17
CA ALA A 191 18.47 -25.54 12.07
C ALA A 191 18.35 -25.10 10.60
N TYR A 192 17.29 -24.33 10.29
CA TYR A 192 17.14 -23.64 9.03
C TYR A 192 17.47 -22.17 9.27
N THR A 193 18.53 -21.69 8.65
CA THR A 193 19.01 -20.33 8.82
C THR A 193 18.47 -19.39 7.73
N ARG A 194 18.41 -18.10 8.04
CA ARG A 194 17.94 -17.09 7.09
C ARG A 194 18.81 -16.97 5.83
N ASP A 195 20.12 -17.28 5.93
CA ASP A 195 21.04 -17.22 4.79
C ASP A 195 20.58 -18.08 3.61
N ALA A 196 19.89 -19.18 3.90
CA ALA A 196 19.33 -20.07 2.86
C ALA A 196 18.18 -19.41 2.08
N LEU A 197 17.53 -18.41 2.64
CA LEU A 197 16.33 -17.75 2.09
C LEU A 197 16.59 -16.31 1.65
N ASP A 198 17.46 -15.57 2.34
CA ASP A 198 17.66 -14.13 2.16
C ASP A 198 17.99 -13.74 0.71
N GLY A 199 18.81 -14.51 0.02
CA GLY A 199 19.13 -14.26 -1.39
C GLY A 199 17.91 -14.28 -2.29
N GLN A 200 16.99 -15.24 -2.08
CA GLN A 200 15.76 -15.35 -2.84
C GLN A 200 14.80 -14.22 -2.49
N LEU A 201 14.62 -13.94 -1.20
CA LEU A 201 13.73 -12.85 -0.74
C LEU A 201 14.20 -11.50 -1.30
N LYS A 202 15.51 -11.23 -1.25
CA LYS A 202 16.10 -10.01 -1.81
C LYS A 202 15.81 -9.88 -3.31
N THR A 203 16.00 -10.94 -4.08
CA THR A 203 15.76 -10.92 -5.53
C THR A 203 14.30 -10.66 -5.85
N GLU A 204 13.38 -11.28 -5.12
CA GLU A 204 11.94 -11.10 -5.30
C GLU A 204 11.49 -9.70 -4.88
N LEU A 205 12.03 -9.18 -3.75
CA LEU A 205 11.80 -7.80 -3.31
C LEU A 205 12.22 -6.80 -4.39
N MET A 206 13.42 -6.99 -4.96
CA MET A 206 13.93 -6.12 -6.02
C MET A 206 13.02 -6.12 -7.26
N THR A 207 12.45 -7.28 -7.60
CA THR A 207 11.51 -7.40 -8.72
C THR A 207 10.18 -6.70 -8.41
N ALA A 208 9.71 -6.78 -7.17
CA ALA A 208 8.46 -6.17 -6.73
C ALA A 208 8.54 -4.66 -6.54
N LEU A 209 9.75 -4.08 -6.42
CA LEU A 209 9.92 -2.64 -6.27
C LEU A 209 9.37 -1.84 -7.45
N GLN A 210 9.52 -2.33 -8.68
CA GLN A 210 9.04 -1.61 -9.86
C GLN A 210 7.52 -1.43 -9.85
N PRO A 211 6.69 -2.48 -9.74
CA PRO A 211 5.24 -2.29 -9.66
C PRO A 211 4.81 -1.55 -8.38
N ALA A 212 5.52 -1.73 -7.26
CA ALA A 212 5.24 -0.96 -6.04
C ALA A 212 5.49 0.54 -6.24
N PHE A 213 6.58 0.93 -6.89
CA PHE A 213 6.86 2.32 -7.24
C PHE A 213 5.83 2.90 -8.21
N ALA A 214 5.35 2.11 -9.17
CA ALA A 214 4.29 2.55 -10.08
C ALA A 214 3.01 2.92 -9.29
N ARG A 215 2.59 2.10 -8.33
CA ARG A 215 1.44 2.39 -7.46
C ARG A 215 1.62 3.65 -6.61
N ILE A 216 2.81 3.83 -6.05
CA ILE A 216 3.14 5.03 -5.27
C ILE A 216 3.13 6.28 -6.14
N SER A 217 3.66 6.18 -7.36
CA SER A 217 3.64 7.27 -8.33
C SER A 217 2.22 7.66 -8.76
N GLU A 218 1.33 6.68 -8.95
CA GLU A 218 -0.09 6.92 -9.26
C GLU A 218 -0.81 7.73 -8.16
N GLN A 219 -0.38 7.62 -6.91
CA GLN A 219 -0.86 8.43 -5.79
C GLN A 219 -0.32 9.87 -5.81
N GLY A 220 0.53 10.22 -6.77
CA GLY A 220 1.15 11.54 -6.89
C GLY A 220 2.31 11.78 -5.92
N ILE A 221 2.84 10.74 -5.30
CA ILE A 221 3.98 10.82 -4.38
C ILE A 221 5.27 10.94 -5.20
N ARG A 222 6.06 11.96 -4.93
CA ARG A 222 7.34 12.18 -5.62
C ARG A 222 8.39 11.20 -5.12
N TYR A 223 9.33 10.80 -6.00
CA TYR A 223 10.45 9.91 -5.63
C TYR A 223 11.25 10.42 -4.43
N SER A 224 11.46 11.74 -4.32
CA SER A 224 12.18 12.37 -3.21
C SER A 224 11.44 12.30 -1.87
N ALA A 225 10.12 12.03 -1.88
CA ALA A 225 9.30 11.89 -0.68
C ALA A 225 9.17 10.42 -0.21
N LEU A 226 9.67 9.45 -0.97
CA LEU A 226 9.60 8.01 -0.63
C LEU A 226 10.10 7.68 0.79
N PRO A 227 11.16 8.31 1.33
CA PRO A 227 11.58 8.07 2.72
C PRO A 227 10.52 8.41 3.77
N GLY A 228 9.57 9.29 3.44
CA GLY A 228 8.43 9.64 4.30
C GLY A 228 7.19 8.75 4.10
N HIS A 229 7.15 7.90 3.06
CA HIS A 229 6.02 7.05 2.68
C HIS A 229 6.38 5.55 2.70
N THR A 230 7.16 5.17 3.70
CA THR A 230 7.68 3.80 3.81
C THR A 230 6.58 2.79 4.18
N ALA A 231 5.54 3.20 4.89
CA ALA A 231 4.41 2.34 5.24
C ALA A 231 3.58 1.98 4.01
N GLU A 232 3.26 2.95 3.18
CA GLU A 232 2.53 2.76 1.92
C GLU A 232 3.33 1.91 0.93
N LEU A 233 4.65 2.11 0.90
CA LEU A 233 5.53 1.31 0.06
C LEU A 233 5.62 -0.15 0.55
N ALA A 234 5.67 -0.38 1.87
CA ALA A 234 5.65 -1.73 2.45
C ALA A 234 4.33 -2.45 2.14
N GLU A 235 3.20 -1.74 2.21
CA GLU A 235 1.89 -2.28 1.84
C GLU A 235 1.83 -2.64 0.35
N ALA A 236 2.30 -1.74 -0.53
CA ALA A 236 2.37 -2.00 -1.97
C ALA A 236 3.24 -3.22 -2.29
N LEU A 237 4.39 -3.37 -1.62
CA LEU A 237 5.27 -4.53 -1.77
C LEU A 237 4.61 -5.81 -1.27
N ASN A 238 3.92 -5.80 -0.12
CA ASN A 238 3.21 -6.96 0.38
C ASN A 238 2.11 -7.41 -0.58
N GLN A 239 1.42 -6.50 -1.24
CA GLN A 239 0.43 -6.84 -2.26
C GLN A 239 1.09 -7.52 -3.47
N GLU A 240 2.19 -6.99 -3.98
CA GLU A 240 2.93 -7.56 -5.12
C GLU A 240 3.56 -8.93 -4.79
N LEU A 241 4.08 -9.07 -3.57
CA LEU A 241 4.74 -10.29 -3.11
C LEU A 241 3.76 -11.33 -2.55
N SER A 242 2.48 -10.98 -2.36
CA SER A 242 1.48 -11.82 -1.66
C SER A 242 1.40 -13.26 -2.20
N ALA A 243 1.48 -13.45 -3.52
CA ALA A 243 1.40 -14.79 -4.12
C ALA A 243 2.58 -15.68 -3.72
N LYS A 244 3.78 -15.13 -3.60
CA LYS A 244 5.00 -15.87 -3.29
C LYS A 244 5.35 -15.90 -1.82
N TRP A 245 5.15 -14.77 -1.12
CA TRP A 245 5.55 -14.62 0.27
C TRP A 245 4.45 -15.09 1.22
N SER A 246 3.27 -14.44 1.20
CA SER A 246 2.22 -14.76 2.16
C SER A 246 1.53 -16.09 1.85
N ARG A 247 1.09 -16.30 0.60
CA ARG A 247 0.29 -17.47 0.23
C ARG A 247 1.11 -18.75 0.04
N LEU A 248 2.34 -18.64 -0.44
CA LEU A 248 3.19 -19.82 -0.65
C LEU A 248 4.09 -20.09 0.55
N ARG A 249 4.78 -19.08 1.10
CA ARG A 249 5.78 -19.26 2.15
C ARG A 249 5.32 -18.86 3.55
N GLY A 250 4.18 -18.17 3.68
CA GLY A 250 3.71 -17.70 4.98
C GLY A 250 4.58 -16.60 5.59
N ILE A 251 5.15 -15.73 4.76
CA ILE A 251 6.03 -14.62 5.16
C ILE A 251 5.43 -13.30 4.74
N GLU A 252 5.63 -12.24 5.52
CA GLU A 252 5.25 -10.88 5.12
C GLU A 252 6.31 -9.85 5.53
N ILE A 253 6.35 -8.73 4.81
CA ILE A 253 7.13 -7.56 5.19
C ILE A 253 6.41 -6.86 6.35
N VAL A 254 7.13 -6.62 7.45
CA VAL A 254 6.61 -5.88 8.61
C VAL A 254 6.93 -4.41 8.46
N SER A 255 8.15 -4.08 8.08
CA SER A 255 8.58 -2.71 7.85
C SER A 255 9.55 -2.60 6.68
N LEU A 256 9.56 -1.44 6.05
CA LEU A 256 10.51 -1.09 5.01
C LEU A 256 11.08 0.29 5.34
N GLY A 257 12.40 0.36 5.46
CA GLY A 257 13.13 1.61 5.58
C GLY A 257 13.75 1.99 4.24
N VAL A 258 13.65 3.26 3.86
CA VAL A 258 14.32 3.82 2.68
C VAL A 258 15.36 4.80 3.16
N SER A 259 16.61 4.39 3.19
CA SER A 259 17.74 5.19 3.68
C SER A 259 18.17 6.26 2.68
N GLY A 260 17.97 6.02 1.40
CA GLY A 260 18.26 6.98 0.36
C GLY A 260 17.62 6.62 -0.98
N VAL A 261 17.23 7.67 -1.71
CA VAL A 261 16.74 7.60 -3.08
C VAL A 261 17.49 8.62 -3.91
N LYS A 262 18.00 8.20 -5.05
CA LYS A 262 18.69 9.08 -6.00
C LYS A 262 18.22 8.77 -7.41
N ALA A 263 17.87 9.81 -8.16
CA ALA A 263 17.77 9.74 -9.61
C ALA A 263 19.17 9.87 -10.24
N SER A 264 19.30 9.60 -11.52
CA SER A 264 20.53 9.91 -12.23
C SER A 264 20.74 11.42 -12.27
N GLU A 265 21.99 11.88 -12.42
CA GLU A 265 22.26 13.32 -12.52
C GLU A 265 21.58 13.94 -13.74
N GLU A 266 21.49 13.18 -14.83
CA GLU A 266 20.80 13.57 -16.06
C GLU A 266 19.30 13.75 -15.83
N ASP A 267 18.66 12.79 -15.18
CA ASP A 267 17.24 12.84 -14.84
C ASP A 267 16.93 13.99 -13.88
N GLU A 268 17.79 14.21 -12.86
CA GLU A 268 17.62 15.34 -11.94
C GLU A 268 17.74 16.69 -12.63
N GLN A 269 18.68 16.81 -13.56
CA GLN A 269 18.84 18.02 -14.38
C GLN A 269 17.62 18.23 -15.27
N MET A 270 17.15 17.19 -15.95
CA MET A 270 15.95 17.24 -16.78
C MET A 270 14.72 17.68 -15.97
N ILE A 271 14.48 17.09 -14.78
CA ILE A 271 13.38 17.49 -13.92
C ILE A 271 13.49 18.98 -13.54
N LYS A 272 14.69 19.43 -13.15
CA LYS A 272 14.94 20.84 -12.77
C LYS A 272 14.68 21.78 -13.95
N GLU A 273 15.08 21.40 -15.16
CA GLU A 273 14.82 22.17 -16.36
C GLU A 273 13.33 22.23 -16.72
N LEU A 274 12.65 21.09 -16.65
CA LEU A 274 11.19 21.02 -16.86
C LEU A 274 10.43 21.86 -15.84
N GLN A 275 10.80 21.77 -14.56
CA GLN A 275 10.19 22.60 -13.50
C GLN A 275 10.47 24.08 -13.70
N ARG A 276 11.68 24.44 -14.14
CA ARG A 276 12.01 25.83 -14.49
C ARG A 276 11.20 26.29 -15.68
N SER A 277 11.10 25.50 -16.72
CA SER A 277 10.31 25.82 -17.91
C SER A 277 8.82 25.97 -17.58
N ALA A 278 8.28 25.07 -16.75
CA ALA A 278 6.91 25.17 -16.27
C ALA A 278 6.67 26.42 -15.41
N ALA A 279 7.65 26.85 -14.62
CA ALA A 279 7.55 28.12 -13.88
C ALA A 279 7.48 29.33 -14.80
N PHE A 280 8.07 29.25 -16.02
CA PHE A 280 8.02 30.31 -17.01
C PHE A 280 6.79 30.24 -17.95
N MET A 281 5.97 29.22 -17.86
CA MET A 281 4.64 29.20 -18.52
C MET A 281 3.68 30.24 -17.91
N ASP A 282 3.91 30.67 -16.68
CA ASP A 282 3.24 31.83 -16.09
C ASP A 282 3.81 33.11 -16.70
N PRO A 283 3.03 33.90 -17.48
CA PRO A 283 3.51 35.08 -18.14
C PRO A 283 4.14 36.11 -17.20
N THR A 284 3.62 36.21 -15.97
CA THR A 284 4.13 37.15 -14.96
C THR A 284 5.53 36.77 -14.49
N ARG A 285 5.76 35.46 -14.25
CA ARG A 285 7.07 34.94 -13.87
C ARG A 285 8.06 35.00 -15.03
N ALA A 286 7.64 34.72 -16.24
CA ALA A 286 8.43 34.86 -17.44
C ALA A 286 8.88 36.31 -17.65
N ALA A 287 7.99 37.29 -17.45
CA ALA A 287 8.32 38.71 -17.52
C ALA A 287 9.36 39.12 -16.46
N ALA A 288 9.15 38.68 -15.20
CA ALA A 288 10.10 38.96 -14.12
C ALA A 288 11.50 38.41 -14.40
N HIS A 289 11.57 37.17 -14.93
CA HIS A 289 12.83 36.53 -15.32
C HIS A 289 13.51 37.27 -16.48
N LEU A 290 12.74 37.69 -17.49
CA LEU A 290 13.26 38.45 -18.62
C LEU A 290 13.87 39.79 -18.16
N VAL A 291 13.18 40.52 -17.27
CA VAL A 291 13.68 41.75 -16.65
C VAL A 291 14.97 41.51 -15.87
N GLY A 292 15.01 40.43 -15.06
CA GLY A 292 16.20 40.04 -14.32
C GLY A 292 17.38 39.68 -15.25
N ALA A 293 17.13 38.91 -16.30
CA ALA A 293 18.15 38.56 -17.29
C ALA A 293 18.67 39.80 -18.03
N GLN A 294 17.79 40.75 -18.40
CA GLN A 294 18.18 42.03 -18.98
C GLN A 294 19.04 42.87 -18.02
N ALA A 295 18.64 42.97 -16.75
CA ALA A 295 19.42 43.67 -15.73
C ALA A 295 20.81 43.04 -15.54
N SER A 296 20.90 41.71 -15.51
CA SER A 296 22.17 40.98 -15.40
C SER A 296 23.06 41.17 -16.62
N ALA A 297 22.48 41.15 -17.83
CA ALA A 297 23.18 41.42 -19.06
C ALA A 297 23.72 42.87 -19.11
N MET A 298 22.94 43.85 -18.65
CA MET A 298 23.39 45.23 -18.50
C MET A 298 24.54 45.35 -17.51
N GLN A 299 24.47 44.68 -16.37
CA GLN A 299 25.53 44.69 -15.36
C GLN A 299 26.82 44.04 -15.90
N ALA A 300 26.71 42.92 -16.62
CA ALA A 300 27.82 42.25 -17.28
C ALA A 300 28.43 43.13 -18.38
N ALA A 301 27.59 43.80 -19.15
CA ALA A 301 28.05 44.75 -20.17
C ALA A 301 28.75 45.98 -19.58
N ALA A 302 28.22 46.49 -18.46
CA ALA A 302 28.85 47.64 -17.73
C ALA A 302 30.19 47.26 -17.07
N SER A 303 30.37 46.00 -16.70
CA SER A 303 31.61 45.49 -16.11
C SER A 303 32.68 45.12 -17.16
N ASN A 304 32.33 45.06 -18.44
CA ASN A 304 33.22 44.71 -19.55
C ASN A 304 33.92 45.99 -20.04
N THR A 305 35.16 46.21 -19.65
CA THR A 305 35.97 47.38 -20.03
C THR A 305 36.41 47.34 -21.48
N ALA A 306 36.33 46.21 -22.20
CA ALA A 306 36.81 46.05 -23.59
C ALA A 306 35.73 46.41 -24.65
N ALA A 307 34.46 46.34 -24.34
CA ALA A 307 33.36 46.73 -25.22
C ALA A 307 32.62 47.91 -24.59
N GLY A 308 32.76 49.10 -25.17
CA GLY A 308 32.14 50.30 -24.61
C GLY A 308 30.63 50.17 -24.42
N PRO A 309 30.01 50.86 -23.41
CA PRO A 309 28.59 50.75 -23.05
C PRO A 309 27.61 51.00 -24.20
N ALA A 310 28.05 51.75 -25.22
CA ALA A 310 27.24 52.07 -26.39
C ALA A 310 26.92 50.83 -27.29
N MET A 311 27.85 49.88 -27.39
CA MET A 311 27.62 48.65 -28.19
C MET A 311 26.61 47.69 -27.51
N ALA A 312 26.61 47.61 -26.21
CA ALA A 312 25.64 46.81 -25.46
C ALA A 312 24.21 47.38 -25.58
N PHE A 313 24.06 48.68 -25.54
CA PHE A 313 22.79 49.39 -25.73
C PHE A 313 22.27 49.22 -27.19
N MET A 314 23.14 49.22 -28.17
CA MET A 314 22.79 49.07 -29.58
C MET A 314 22.32 47.64 -29.90
N GLY A 315 22.97 46.61 -29.33
CA GLY A 315 22.56 45.21 -29.45
C GLY A 315 21.20 44.94 -28.82
N MET A 316 20.89 45.57 -27.71
CA MET A 316 19.62 45.40 -27.00
C MET A 316 18.43 46.08 -27.69
N ASN A 317 18.63 47.26 -28.27
CA ASN A 317 17.64 47.91 -29.11
C ASN A 317 17.35 47.12 -30.39
N GLN A 318 18.36 46.49 -30.97
CA GLN A 318 18.22 45.66 -32.17
C GLN A 318 17.49 44.33 -31.86
N ALA A 319 17.75 43.71 -30.70
CA ALA A 319 17.00 42.54 -30.24
C ALA A 319 15.52 42.83 -29.94
N ALA A 320 15.22 44.01 -29.38
CA ALA A 320 13.84 44.45 -29.16
C ALA A 320 13.11 44.78 -30.48
N ALA A 321 13.82 45.30 -31.47
CA ALA A 321 13.29 45.62 -32.82
C ALA A 321 13.09 44.36 -33.68
N ALA A 322 13.82 43.25 -33.41
CA ALA A 322 13.72 42.00 -34.14
C ALA A 322 12.55 41.09 -33.71
N GLY A 323 11.55 41.60 -32.96
CA GLY A 323 10.34 40.86 -32.58
C GLY A 323 10.47 40.05 -31.29
N GLY A 324 11.44 40.37 -30.44
CA GLY A 324 11.54 39.76 -29.10
C GLY A 324 10.31 40.09 -28.25
N VAL A 325 9.81 39.08 -27.55
CA VAL A 325 8.68 39.23 -26.61
C VAL A 325 9.07 40.26 -25.54
N ASN A 326 8.28 41.33 -25.40
CA ASN A 326 8.56 42.41 -24.47
C ASN A 326 8.01 42.02 -23.05
N ALA A 327 8.79 42.32 -22.01
CA ALA A 327 8.36 42.06 -20.63
C ALA A 327 6.97 42.70 -20.30
N ARG A 328 6.69 43.84 -20.92
CA ARG A 328 5.42 44.55 -20.77
C ARG A 328 4.23 43.76 -21.33
N ASP A 329 4.42 43.09 -22.47
CA ASP A 329 3.38 42.28 -23.12
C ASP A 329 3.11 41.02 -22.31
N LEU A 330 4.13 40.40 -21.73
CA LEU A 330 4.01 39.26 -20.83
C LEU A 330 3.29 39.64 -19.53
N TYR A 331 3.56 40.82 -18.95
CA TYR A 331 2.82 41.30 -17.77
C TYR A 331 1.34 41.56 -18.09
N GLN A 332 1.04 42.07 -19.27
CA GLN A 332 -0.36 42.27 -19.71
C GLN A 332 -1.06 40.92 -19.92
N MET A 333 -0.39 39.93 -20.51
CA MET A 333 -0.96 38.58 -20.63
C MET A 333 -1.17 37.91 -19.27
N GLY A 334 -0.23 38.05 -18.32
CA GLY A 334 -0.37 37.54 -16.96
C GLY A 334 -1.53 38.23 -16.19
N GLY A 335 -1.70 39.53 -16.38
CA GLY A 335 -2.83 40.27 -15.84
C GLY A 335 -4.18 39.80 -16.40
N GLN A 336 -4.23 39.38 -17.65
CA GLN A 336 -5.42 38.81 -18.27
C GLN A 336 -5.71 37.38 -17.81
N GLN A 337 -4.71 36.57 -17.51
CA GLN A 337 -4.89 35.22 -16.95
C GLN A 337 -5.35 35.24 -15.49
N THR A 338 -4.87 36.18 -14.67
CA THR A 338 -5.36 36.40 -13.31
C THR A 338 -6.77 37.02 -13.30
N ALA A 339 -7.14 37.74 -14.35
CA ALA A 339 -8.52 38.22 -14.58
C ALA A 339 -9.44 37.12 -15.13
N ALA A 340 -8.92 35.99 -15.59
CA ALA A 340 -9.71 34.85 -16.08
C ALA A 340 -10.04 33.80 -14.97
N GLN A 341 -9.84 34.08 -13.68
CA GLN A 341 -10.81 33.58 -12.69
C GLN A 341 -12.16 34.12 -13.12
N PRO A 342 -13.21 33.25 -13.19
CA PRO A 342 -14.51 33.77 -13.52
C PRO A 342 -14.88 34.84 -12.48
N GLN A 343 -14.55 36.09 -12.74
CA GLN A 343 -15.36 37.15 -12.23
C GLN A 343 -16.75 36.77 -12.70
N ALA A 344 -17.60 36.41 -11.76
CA ALA A 344 -19.01 36.34 -12.00
C ALA A 344 -19.31 37.56 -12.84
N ALA A 345 -19.73 37.36 -14.10
CA ALA A 345 -20.15 38.43 -14.99
C ALA A 345 -21.00 39.37 -14.14
N PRO A 346 -20.82 40.69 -14.21
CA PRO A 346 -21.58 41.62 -13.41
C PRO A 346 -23.01 41.15 -13.54
N ALA A 347 -23.60 40.72 -12.43
CA ALA A 347 -24.86 39.99 -12.42
C ALA A 347 -25.84 40.85 -13.20
N ALA A 348 -26.14 40.43 -14.45
CA ALA A 348 -27.10 41.12 -15.28
C ALA A 348 -28.37 41.16 -14.45
N GLY A 349 -28.72 42.34 -13.97
CA GLY A 349 -29.81 42.50 -13.04
C GLY A 349 -31.07 41.88 -13.65
N TRP A 350 -31.85 41.14 -12.86
CA TRP A 350 -33.07 40.53 -13.35
C TRP A 350 -34.16 41.56 -13.55
N THR A 351 -35.03 41.31 -14.50
CA THR A 351 -36.18 42.20 -14.81
C THR A 351 -37.40 41.70 -14.05
N CYS A 352 -38.03 42.60 -13.30
CA CYS A 352 -39.24 42.30 -12.57
C CYS A 352 -40.49 42.36 -13.49
N SER A 353 -41.54 41.64 -13.11
CA SER A 353 -42.84 41.71 -13.81
C SER A 353 -43.48 43.12 -13.81
N CYS A 354 -43.00 44.08 -13.01
CA CYS A 354 -43.40 45.49 -13.05
C CYS A 354 -42.67 46.31 -14.11
N GLY A 355 -41.71 45.72 -14.86
CA GLY A 355 -40.93 46.39 -15.88
C GLY A 355 -39.59 46.96 -15.40
N HIS A 356 -39.30 46.98 -14.11
CA HIS A 356 -38.02 47.45 -13.56
C HIS A 356 -36.88 46.47 -13.87
N THR A 357 -35.81 46.96 -14.49
CA THR A 357 -34.63 46.21 -14.91
C THR A 357 -33.46 46.48 -13.98
N GLY A 358 -32.43 45.61 -13.98
CA GLY A 358 -31.19 45.83 -13.23
C GLY A 358 -31.27 45.48 -11.73
N ASN A 359 -32.26 44.70 -11.30
CA ASN A 359 -32.35 44.24 -9.92
C ASN A 359 -31.24 43.25 -9.60
N THR A 360 -30.40 43.53 -8.58
CA THR A 360 -29.31 42.66 -8.13
C THR A 360 -29.66 41.85 -6.87
N GLY A 361 -30.73 42.28 -6.16
CA GLY A 361 -31.17 41.67 -4.91
C GLY A 361 -32.19 40.52 -5.08
N LYS A 362 -32.65 39.97 -3.94
CA LYS A 362 -33.72 38.95 -3.90
C LYS A 362 -35.12 39.53 -4.13
N PHE A 363 -35.26 40.83 -4.04
CA PHE A 363 -36.53 41.54 -4.23
C PHE A 363 -36.33 42.67 -5.23
N CYS A 364 -37.39 43.03 -5.94
CA CYS A 364 -37.39 44.19 -6.83
C CYS A 364 -37.32 45.48 -6.02
N ALA A 365 -36.37 46.35 -6.38
CA ALA A 365 -36.16 47.62 -5.69
C ALA A 365 -37.36 48.58 -5.82
N GLU A 366 -38.15 48.45 -6.87
CA GLU A 366 -39.30 49.33 -7.17
C GLU A 366 -40.60 48.85 -6.51
N CYS A 367 -40.95 47.55 -6.64
CA CYS A 367 -42.25 47.04 -6.21
C CYS A 367 -42.18 45.98 -5.09
N GLY A 368 -40.99 45.63 -4.57
CA GLY A 368 -40.80 44.69 -3.49
C GLY A 368 -41.12 43.23 -3.83
N LYS A 369 -41.48 42.88 -5.06
CA LYS A 369 -41.74 41.49 -5.44
C LYS A 369 -40.48 40.67 -5.44
N PRO A 370 -40.54 39.38 -5.00
CA PRO A 370 -39.40 38.52 -5.00
C PRO A 370 -38.93 38.17 -6.43
N ARG A 371 -37.64 37.87 -6.57
CA ARG A 371 -37.05 37.42 -7.83
C ARG A 371 -37.74 36.16 -8.29
N PRO A 372 -38.16 36.03 -9.56
CA PRO A 372 -38.69 34.80 -10.12
C PRO A 372 -37.63 33.69 -9.98
N GLU A 373 -37.98 32.56 -9.40
CA GLU A 373 -37.10 31.37 -9.35
C GLU A 373 -36.90 30.87 -10.78
N ALA A 374 -35.65 30.61 -11.15
CA ALA A 374 -35.33 30.02 -12.44
C ALA A 374 -35.98 28.63 -12.52
N PRO A 375 -36.65 28.30 -13.63
CA PRO A 375 -37.30 27.01 -13.79
C PRO A 375 -36.25 25.84 -13.62
N ALA A 376 -36.56 24.88 -12.77
CA ALA A 376 -35.70 23.76 -12.51
C ALA A 376 -35.45 22.96 -13.80
N VAL A 377 -34.19 22.94 -14.27
CA VAL A 377 -33.78 22.20 -15.46
C VAL A 377 -33.66 20.71 -15.10
N TRP A 378 -34.27 19.84 -15.90
CA TRP A 378 -34.16 18.39 -15.76
C TRP A 378 -33.54 17.76 -17.01
N VAL A 379 -32.87 16.63 -16.85
CA VAL A 379 -32.21 15.91 -17.94
C VAL A 379 -33.06 14.69 -18.33
N CYS A 380 -33.42 14.62 -19.59
CA CYS A 380 -34.16 13.46 -20.14
C CYS A 380 -33.25 12.24 -20.29
N SER A 381 -33.82 11.05 -20.32
CA SER A 381 -33.11 9.81 -20.64
C SER A 381 -32.40 9.81 -22.02
N CYS A 382 -32.77 10.71 -22.92
CA CYS A 382 -32.09 10.94 -24.20
C CYS A 382 -30.89 11.91 -24.09
N GLY A 383 -30.57 12.44 -22.89
CA GLY A 383 -29.46 13.38 -22.65
C GLY A 383 -29.83 14.86 -22.79
N ALA A 384 -31.03 15.22 -23.30
CA ALA A 384 -31.43 16.59 -23.49
C ALA A 384 -31.80 17.31 -22.18
N LYS A 385 -31.34 18.54 -22.00
CA LYS A 385 -31.70 19.42 -20.87
C LYS A 385 -32.99 20.17 -21.15
N ASN A 386 -33.95 20.06 -20.25
CA ASN A 386 -35.31 20.61 -20.45
C ASN A 386 -35.76 21.39 -19.23
N SER A 387 -36.54 22.48 -19.45
CA SER A 387 -37.18 23.24 -18.40
C SER A 387 -38.70 23.06 -18.37
N GLY A 388 -39.27 22.43 -19.40
CA GLY A 388 -40.70 22.20 -19.57
C GLY A 388 -41.20 20.87 -19.00
N LYS A 389 -42.51 20.60 -19.21
CA LYS A 389 -43.16 19.34 -18.78
C LYS A 389 -42.79 18.14 -19.68
N PHE A 390 -42.33 18.40 -20.89
CA PHE A 390 -41.96 17.39 -21.89
C PHE A 390 -40.54 17.64 -22.42
N CYS A 391 -39.86 16.61 -22.85
CA CYS A 391 -38.57 16.73 -23.52
C CYS A 391 -38.73 17.31 -24.92
N SER A 392 -37.95 18.34 -25.25
CA SER A 392 -37.98 19.01 -26.57
C SER A 392 -37.48 18.10 -27.70
N GLU A 393 -36.62 17.11 -27.39
CA GLU A 393 -36.02 16.23 -28.40
C GLU A 393 -36.85 14.97 -28.67
N CYS A 394 -37.37 14.31 -27.63
CA CYS A 394 -38.03 13.01 -27.77
C CYS A 394 -39.47 12.98 -27.29
N GLY A 395 -40.07 14.11 -26.88
CA GLY A 395 -41.46 14.22 -26.46
C GLY A 395 -41.84 13.51 -25.15
N ARG A 396 -40.90 12.85 -24.46
CA ARG A 396 -41.19 12.14 -23.20
C ARG A 396 -41.52 13.12 -22.08
N PRO A 397 -42.49 12.76 -21.21
CA PRO A 397 -42.83 13.63 -20.08
C PRO A 397 -41.67 13.64 -19.05
N ARG A 398 -41.59 14.72 -18.27
CA ARG A 398 -40.66 14.86 -17.16
C ARG A 398 -40.86 13.72 -16.17
N PRO A 399 -39.79 13.03 -15.75
CA PRO A 399 -39.86 11.95 -14.74
C PRO A 399 -40.49 12.50 -13.45
N ALA A 400 -41.43 11.76 -12.86
CA ALA A 400 -42.01 12.09 -11.57
C ALA A 400 -40.95 12.12 -10.48
N ALA A 401 -40.97 13.15 -9.64
CA ALA A 401 -40.06 13.22 -8.49
C ALA A 401 -40.33 12.02 -7.55
N ARG A 402 -39.27 11.32 -7.19
CA ARG A 402 -39.32 10.21 -6.20
C ARG A 402 -38.18 10.34 -5.22
N CYS A 403 -38.38 9.91 -3.97
CA CYS A 403 -37.35 9.93 -2.97
C CYS A 403 -36.19 8.99 -3.35
N ALA A 404 -34.97 9.51 -3.40
CA ALA A 404 -33.79 8.75 -3.77
C ALA A 404 -33.47 7.63 -2.74
N ASN A 405 -33.92 7.77 -1.47
CA ASN A 405 -33.63 6.81 -0.41
C ASN A 405 -34.65 5.66 -0.31
N CYS A 406 -35.98 5.95 -0.41
CA CYS A 406 -37.02 4.95 -0.18
C CYS A 406 -37.97 4.75 -1.40
N GLY A 407 -37.77 5.53 -2.49
CA GLY A 407 -38.59 5.41 -3.68
C GLY A 407 -40.00 6.03 -3.58
N PHE A 408 -40.36 6.63 -2.46
CA PHE A 408 -41.68 7.28 -2.27
C PHE A 408 -41.95 8.33 -3.35
N VAL A 409 -43.16 8.31 -3.92
CA VAL A 409 -43.61 9.26 -4.92
C VAL A 409 -44.68 10.15 -4.27
N PRO A 410 -44.47 11.48 -4.21
CA PRO A 410 -45.44 12.40 -3.61
C PRO A 410 -46.71 12.49 -4.45
N ALA A 411 -47.83 12.81 -3.80
CA ALA A 411 -49.12 12.97 -4.46
C ALA A 411 -49.10 14.06 -5.56
N ASP A 412 -48.32 15.12 -5.39
CA ASP A 412 -47.97 16.07 -6.43
C ASP A 412 -46.48 15.97 -6.80
N PRO A 413 -46.12 15.18 -7.82
CA PRO A 413 -44.73 15.02 -8.25
C PRO A 413 -44.11 16.28 -8.85
N ALA A 414 -44.91 17.27 -9.21
CA ALA A 414 -44.40 18.53 -9.75
C ALA A 414 -43.92 19.47 -8.64
N ASN A 415 -44.40 19.29 -7.40
CA ASN A 415 -44.07 20.11 -6.25
C ASN A 415 -43.80 19.23 -5.02
N PRO A 416 -42.69 18.49 -5.00
CA PRO A 416 -42.39 17.56 -3.93
C PRO A 416 -42.14 18.29 -2.60
N PRO A 417 -42.49 17.69 -1.45
CA PRO A 417 -42.23 18.27 -0.15
C PRO A 417 -40.69 18.35 0.08
N LYS A 418 -40.23 19.26 0.92
CA LYS A 418 -38.81 19.43 1.22
C LYS A 418 -38.17 18.15 1.84
N PHE A 419 -38.95 17.39 2.57
CA PHE A 419 -38.52 16.12 3.21
C PHE A 419 -39.53 15.03 2.88
N CYS A 420 -39.04 13.82 2.72
CA CYS A 420 -39.84 12.63 2.47
C CYS A 420 -40.68 12.29 3.72
N PRO A 421 -42.00 12.16 3.63
CA PRO A 421 -42.83 11.83 4.78
C PRO A 421 -42.61 10.39 5.28
N GLU A 422 -42.08 9.48 4.44
CA GLU A 422 -41.84 8.08 4.79
C GLU A 422 -40.47 7.89 5.48
N CYS A 423 -39.40 8.57 5.05
CA CYS A 423 -38.05 8.33 5.56
C CYS A 423 -37.36 9.58 6.14
N GLY A 424 -38.00 10.73 6.14
CA GLY A 424 -37.47 11.97 6.71
C GLY A 424 -36.31 12.61 5.95
N LYS A 425 -35.80 12.01 4.86
CA LYS A 425 -34.67 12.56 4.09
C LYS A 425 -35.15 13.64 3.10
N PRO A 426 -34.26 14.63 2.76
CA PRO A 426 -34.63 15.68 1.81
C PRO A 426 -34.94 15.11 0.42
N PHE A 427 -35.93 15.67 -0.24
CA PHE A 427 -36.27 15.40 -1.64
C PHE A 427 -35.30 16.15 -2.55
N GLY A 428 -34.54 15.42 -3.41
CA GLY A 428 -33.68 16.03 -4.42
C GLY A 428 -32.24 16.32 -3.97
N ALA A 429 -31.72 15.56 -3.03
CA ALA A 429 -30.28 15.51 -2.74
C ALA A 429 -29.59 14.45 -3.61
#